data_744449a41efdc26188d0a16777914faf
#
_entry.id   744449a41efdc26188d0a16777914faf
#
_cell.length_a   1.000
_cell.length_b   1.000
_cell.length_c   1.000
_cell.angle_alpha   90.00
_cell.angle_beta   90.00
_cell.angle_gamma   90.00
#
_symmetry.space_group_name_H-M   'P 1'
#
loop_
_entity.id
_entity.type
_entity.pdbx_description
1 polymer ?
#
loop_
_entity_poly.entity_id
_entity_poly.type
_entity_poly.pdbx_seq_one_letter_code
_entity_poly.pdbx_strand_id
1 'polypeptide(L)'
;MKKRLIIAPHIDDELLGCFSSIDENCFILYVGCDESKINFKWVKQRPDLQQRLDELNLVQSKLHFSYEILNNQVNSYVIQDLIPEFERIINKIQPDELYIPVPSYNQDHRVVYEAALTAMRPHDINFFVKKVLVYEQIQDLWNHNYHEFKPTFFRLVDIEQKIESYHLMKSQVRSFRNGNMLKNLAAIRGIQSNLEYAEGFEVLRWVE
;
A
#
# COMPACT_ATOMS: atom_id res chain seq x y z
N MET A 1 -18.37 -11.91 -4.46
CA MET A 1 -17.30 -10.97 -4.89
C MET A 1 -16.13 -11.15 -3.94
N LYS A 2 -14.89 -11.04 -4.44
CA LYS A 2 -13.70 -11.20 -3.60
C LYS A 2 -13.46 -9.96 -2.76
N LYS A 3 -13.40 -10.12 -1.44
CA LYS A 3 -13.02 -9.03 -0.52
C LYS A 3 -11.51 -8.89 -0.49
N ARG A 4 -11.01 -7.67 -0.63
CA ARG A 4 -9.59 -7.36 -0.55
C ARG A 4 -9.32 -6.41 0.60
N LEU A 5 -8.24 -6.65 1.32
CA LEU A 5 -7.72 -5.74 2.34
C LEU A 5 -6.32 -5.30 1.92
N ILE A 6 -6.11 -3.99 1.84
CA ILE A 6 -4.79 -3.40 1.64
C ILE A 6 -4.39 -2.70 2.93
N ILE A 7 -3.23 -3.02 3.49
CA ILE A 7 -2.63 -2.27 4.59
C ILE A 7 -1.60 -1.32 3.99
N ALA A 8 -1.89 -0.02 4.05
CA ALA A 8 -1.06 1.03 3.50
C ALA A 8 -0.39 1.84 4.63
N PRO A 9 0.94 1.89 4.71
CA PRO A 9 1.64 2.71 5.70
C PRO A 9 1.21 4.17 5.66
N HIS A 10 1.10 4.74 4.45
CA HIS A 10 0.70 6.14 4.22
C HIS A 10 -0.40 6.22 3.17
N ILE A 11 -1.05 7.38 3.09
CA ILE A 11 -2.02 7.68 2.03
C ILE A 11 -1.22 7.95 0.73
N ASP A 12 -1.25 7.07 -0.21
CA ASP A 12 -0.70 7.00 -1.57
C ASP A 12 0.00 5.67 -1.89
N ASP A 13 0.41 4.90 -0.87
CA ASP A 13 1.11 3.62 -1.05
C ASP A 13 0.26 2.60 -1.83
N GLU A 14 -1.05 2.61 -1.62
CA GLU A 14 -2.00 1.77 -2.33
C GLU A 14 -2.05 2.06 -3.84
N LEU A 15 -2.00 3.35 -4.20
CA LEU A 15 -1.99 3.76 -5.62
C LEU A 15 -0.66 3.43 -6.29
N LEU A 16 0.43 3.48 -5.53
CA LEU A 16 1.75 3.20 -6.04
C LEU A 16 1.95 1.70 -6.32
N GLY A 17 1.51 0.84 -5.37
CA GLY A 17 1.85 -0.60 -5.39
C GLY A 17 0.70 -1.57 -5.66
N CYS A 18 -0.56 -1.17 -5.46
CA CYS A 18 -1.71 -2.09 -5.48
C CYS A 18 -2.89 -1.60 -6.32
N PHE A 19 -2.72 -0.63 -7.20
CA PHE A 19 -3.82 0.00 -7.93
C PHE A 19 -4.74 -1.03 -8.62
N SER A 20 -4.16 -2.06 -9.25
CA SER A 20 -4.91 -3.11 -9.92
C SER A 20 -5.79 -3.98 -9.01
N SER A 21 -5.67 -3.79 -7.70
CA SER A 21 -6.45 -4.51 -6.68
C SER A 21 -7.52 -3.64 -6.01
N ILE A 22 -7.66 -2.37 -6.43
CA ILE A 22 -8.60 -1.41 -5.85
C ILE A 22 -9.89 -1.40 -6.67
N ASP A 23 -11.00 -1.69 -6.01
CA ASP A 23 -12.38 -1.56 -6.51
C ASP A 23 -13.36 -1.41 -5.33
N GLU A 24 -14.65 -1.43 -5.58
CA GLU A 24 -15.70 -1.32 -4.55
C GLU A 24 -15.69 -2.46 -3.51
N ASN A 25 -14.98 -3.56 -3.75
CA ASN A 25 -14.82 -4.67 -2.81
C ASN A 25 -13.51 -4.60 -2.03
N CYS A 26 -12.74 -3.52 -2.21
CA CYS A 26 -11.50 -3.26 -1.52
C CYS A 26 -11.73 -2.43 -0.26
N PHE A 27 -11.12 -2.86 0.84
CA PHE A 27 -10.98 -2.08 2.06
C PHE A 27 -9.51 -1.71 2.26
N ILE A 28 -9.23 -0.43 2.46
CA ILE A 28 -7.87 0.06 2.68
C ILE A 28 -7.73 0.54 4.12
N LEU A 29 -6.76 -0.02 4.84
CA LEU A 29 -6.36 0.44 6.16
C LEU A 29 -5.12 1.33 6.02
N TYR A 30 -5.28 2.62 6.21
CA TYR A 30 -4.16 3.55 6.31
C TYR A 30 -3.64 3.59 7.75
N VAL A 31 -2.36 3.29 7.93
CA VAL A 31 -1.76 3.20 9.27
C VAL A 31 -1.57 4.56 9.91
N GLY A 32 -1.26 5.57 9.11
CA GLY A 32 -1.19 6.95 9.59
C GLY A 32 -1.10 7.96 8.46
N CYS A 33 -1.43 9.21 8.79
CA CYS A 33 -1.38 10.34 7.86
C CYS A 33 -0.89 11.65 8.50
N ASP A 34 -0.66 11.65 9.83
CA ASP A 34 -0.20 12.84 10.55
C ASP A 34 1.31 13.02 10.43
N GLU A 35 1.71 13.99 9.62
CA GLU A 35 3.10 14.41 9.41
C GLU A 35 3.50 15.64 10.26
N SER A 36 2.65 16.12 11.17
CA SER A 36 2.81 17.41 11.87
C SER A 36 4.10 17.51 12.68
N LYS A 37 4.59 16.40 13.22
CA LYS A 37 5.82 16.36 14.04
C LYS A 37 7.09 16.08 13.23
N ILE A 38 6.98 15.80 11.92
CA ILE A 38 8.16 15.60 11.09
C ILE A 38 8.83 16.96 10.84
N ASN A 39 9.92 17.25 11.53
CA ASN A 39 10.60 18.55 11.47
C ASN A 39 11.80 18.50 10.53
N PHE A 40 11.57 18.56 9.22
CA PHE A 40 12.65 18.84 8.26
C PHE A 40 12.74 20.34 8.00
N LYS A 41 13.71 21.01 8.58
CA LYS A 41 13.94 22.46 8.45
C LYS A 41 14.09 22.96 6.99
N TRP A 42 14.39 22.03 6.06
CA TRP A 42 14.60 22.33 4.62
C TRP A 42 13.38 22.09 3.73
N VAL A 43 12.30 21.53 4.26
CA VAL A 43 11.06 21.36 3.47
C VAL A 43 10.24 22.62 3.55
N LYS A 44 10.18 23.36 2.43
CA LYS A 44 9.54 24.68 2.35
C LYS A 44 8.01 24.63 2.44
N GLN A 45 7.38 23.56 1.96
CA GLN A 45 5.93 23.36 2.00
C GLN A 45 5.63 21.89 2.25
N ARG A 46 4.76 21.61 3.21
CA ARG A 46 4.17 20.29 3.44
C ARG A 46 2.69 20.36 3.21
N PRO A 47 2.09 19.31 2.66
CA PRO A 47 0.64 19.22 2.71
C PRO A 47 0.22 19.19 4.18
N ASP A 48 -0.80 19.95 4.52
CA ASP A 48 -1.44 19.78 5.81
C ASP A 48 -2.33 18.51 5.80
N LEU A 49 -2.75 18.10 6.97
CA LEU A 49 -3.59 16.90 7.10
C LEU A 49 -4.89 17.04 6.30
N GLN A 50 -5.51 18.21 6.27
CA GLN A 50 -6.76 18.43 5.55
C GLN A 50 -6.56 18.25 4.05
N GLN A 51 -5.49 18.79 3.48
CA GLN A 51 -5.17 18.60 2.07
C GLN A 51 -5.01 17.10 1.73
N ARG A 52 -4.32 16.32 2.59
CA ARG A 52 -4.17 14.87 2.39
C ARG A 52 -5.51 14.13 2.40
N LEU A 53 -6.40 14.50 3.32
CA LEU A 53 -7.74 13.92 3.41
C LEU A 53 -8.62 14.32 2.23
N ASP A 54 -8.54 15.56 1.76
CA ASP A 54 -9.28 16.03 0.59
C ASP A 54 -8.83 15.28 -0.68
N GLU A 55 -7.52 15.10 -0.86
CA GLU A 55 -6.95 14.31 -1.96
C GLU A 55 -7.39 12.84 -1.89
N LEU A 56 -7.38 12.23 -0.70
CA LEU A 56 -7.89 10.87 -0.48
C LEU A 56 -9.37 10.75 -0.86
N ASN A 57 -10.20 11.71 -0.45
CA ASN A 57 -11.63 11.70 -0.78
C ASN A 57 -11.88 11.78 -2.29
N LEU A 58 -11.06 12.52 -3.04
CA LEU A 58 -11.16 12.55 -4.51
C LEU A 58 -10.85 11.18 -5.12
N VAL A 59 -9.79 10.52 -4.64
CA VAL A 59 -9.42 9.17 -5.10
C VAL A 59 -10.49 8.15 -4.73
N GLN A 60 -10.97 8.18 -3.48
CA GLN A 60 -12.03 7.29 -3.00
C GLN A 60 -13.31 7.45 -3.82
N SER A 61 -13.71 8.69 -4.12
CA SER A 61 -14.88 8.98 -4.96
C SER A 61 -14.73 8.45 -6.39
N LYS A 62 -13.51 8.38 -6.93
CA LYS A 62 -13.22 7.85 -8.26
C LYS A 62 -13.18 6.32 -8.28
N LEU A 63 -12.62 5.69 -7.26
CA LEU A 63 -12.34 4.24 -7.23
C LEU A 63 -13.32 3.43 -6.37
N HIS A 64 -14.16 4.09 -5.57
CA HIS A 64 -15.26 3.54 -4.77
C HIS A 64 -14.88 2.54 -3.67
N PHE A 65 -13.63 2.49 -3.23
CA PHE A 65 -13.21 1.63 -2.12
C PHE A 65 -13.69 2.15 -0.76
N SER A 66 -13.69 1.27 0.24
CA SER A 66 -13.90 1.64 1.64
C SER A 66 -12.57 1.77 2.38
N TYR A 67 -12.48 2.62 3.40
CA TYR A 67 -11.22 2.77 4.14
C TYR A 67 -11.43 3.08 5.63
N GLU A 68 -10.37 2.92 6.38
CA GLU A 68 -10.20 3.38 7.76
C GLU A 68 -8.79 3.95 7.92
N ILE A 69 -8.64 5.01 8.71
CA ILE A 69 -7.33 5.62 9.02
C ILE A 69 -7.08 5.45 10.52
N LEU A 70 -5.94 4.85 10.88
CA LEU A 70 -5.45 4.82 12.25
C LEU A 70 -4.77 6.15 12.60
N ASN A 71 -4.90 6.58 13.86
CA ASN A 71 -4.33 7.84 14.32
C ASN A 71 -2.83 7.72 14.70
N ASN A 72 -2.05 6.99 13.91
CA ASN A 72 -0.61 6.90 14.15
C ASN A 72 0.11 8.07 13.48
N GLN A 73 1.15 8.54 14.17
CA GLN A 73 2.01 9.57 13.64
C GLN A 73 3.06 8.96 12.72
N VAL A 74 3.19 9.49 11.51
CA VAL A 74 4.19 9.09 10.52
C VAL A 74 5.61 9.18 11.11
N ASN A 75 6.43 8.19 10.82
CA ASN A 75 7.78 7.96 11.34
C ASN A 75 7.85 7.56 12.83
N SER A 76 6.72 7.17 13.44
CA SER A 76 6.66 6.81 14.87
C SER A 76 5.81 5.56 15.14
N TYR A 77 5.62 4.71 14.14
CA TYR A 77 4.82 3.49 14.30
C TYR A 77 5.51 2.48 15.21
N VAL A 78 4.70 1.80 16.02
CA VAL A 78 5.15 0.79 16.99
C VAL A 78 4.48 -0.54 16.67
N ILE A 79 5.28 -1.59 16.48
CA ILE A 79 4.80 -2.92 16.07
C ILE A 79 3.73 -3.45 17.03
N GLN A 80 3.98 -3.35 18.33
CA GLN A 80 3.09 -3.85 19.39
C GLN A 80 1.71 -3.18 19.37
N ASP A 81 1.65 -1.90 18.98
CA ASP A 81 0.39 -1.14 18.91
C ASP A 81 -0.39 -1.48 17.63
N LEU A 82 0.31 -1.83 16.54
CA LEU A 82 -0.30 -2.14 15.25
C LEU A 82 -0.86 -3.57 15.18
N ILE A 83 -0.24 -4.54 15.85
CA ILE A 83 -0.69 -5.95 15.79
C ILE A 83 -2.18 -6.09 16.15
N PRO A 84 -2.68 -5.59 17.29
CA PRO A 84 -4.08 -5.74 17.65
C PRO A 84 -5.03 -4.99 16.69
N GLU A 85 -4.60 -3.87 16.12
CA GLU A 85 -5.40 -3.13 15.14
C GLU A 85 -5.52 -3.91 13.82
N PHE A 86 -4.44 -4.53 13.36
CA PHE A 86 -4.47 -5.37 12.17
C PHE A 86 -5.31 -6.63 12.38
N GLU A 87 -5.18 -7.30 13.53
CA GLU A 87 -6.03 -8.44 13.91
C GLU A 87 -7.51 -8.02 13.95
N ARG A 88 -7.84 -6.86 14.53
CA ARG A 88 -9.20 -6.32 14.56
C ARG A 88 -9.77 -6.13 13.15
N ILE A 89 -9.01 -5.51 12.25
CA ILE A 89 -9.45 -5.26 10.88
C ILE A 89 -9.56 -6.55 10.07
N ILE A 90 -8.60 -7.46 10.18
CA ILE A 90 -8.64 -8.78 9.52
C ILE A 90 -9.89 -9.54 9.94
N ASN A 91 -10.20 -9.58 11.23
CA ASN A 91 -11.40 -10.25 11.76
C ASN A 91 -12.70 -9.56 11.32
N LYS A 92 -12.71 -8.21 11.22
CA LYS A 92 -13.87 -7.42 10.77
C LYS A 92 -14.16 -7.65 9.28
N ILE A 93 -13.14 -7.60 8.44
CA ILE A 93 -13.27 -7.65 6.97
C ILE A 93 -13.37 -9.09 6.47
N GLN A 94 -12.60 -10.01 7.06
CA GLN A 94 -12.42 -11.40 6.62
C GLN A 94 -12.05 -11.46 5.13
N PRO A 95 -10.90 -10.91 4.74
CA PRO A 95 -10.54 -10.76 3.34
C PRO A 95 -10.15 -12.08 2.68
N ASP A 96 -10.51 -12.25 1.42
CA ASP A 96 -10.01 -13.34 0.56
C ASP A 96 -8.55 -13.13 0.19
N GLU A 97 -8.14 -11.86 0.04
CA GLU A 97 -6.79 -11.44 -0.32
C GLU A 97 -6.34 -10.28 0.57
N LEU A 98 -5.15 -10.38 1.15
CA LEU A 98 -4.50 -9.34 1.94
C LEU A 98 -3.23 -8.87 1.23
N TYR A 99 -3.08 -7.55 1.11
CA TYR A 99 -1.92 -6.90 0.52
C TYR A 99 -1.18 -6.10 1.60
N ILE A 100 0.13 -6.32 1.71
CA ILE A 100 1.00 -5.63 2.67
C ILE A 100 2.19 -5.00 1.95
N PRO A 101 2.77 -3.91 2.46
CA PRO A 101 3.90 -3.26 1.81
C PRO A 101 5.15 -4.13 1.86
N VAL A 102 6.02 -4.03 0.86
CA VAL A 102 7.37 -4.56 0.97
C VAL A 102 8.14 -3.85 2.10
N PRO A 103 8.93 -4.56 2.93
CA PRO A 103 9.78 -3.92 3.92
C PRO A 103 10.90 -3.15 3.20
N SER A 104 10.96 -1.83 3.40
CA SER A 104 11.86 -0.96 2.67
C SER A 104 12.80 -0.18 3.61
N TYR A 105 13.63 0.71 3.06
CA TYR A 105 14.43 1.63 3.86
C TYR A 105 13.57 2.60 4.70
N ASN A 106 12.28 2.77 4.35
CA ASN A 106 11.35 3.51 5.18
C ASN A 106 10.99 2.68 6.42
N GLN A 107 11.25 3.21 7.61
CA GLN A 107 10.98 2.52 8.87
C GLN A 107 9.51 2.17 9.04
N ASP A 108 8.58 3.03 8.61
CA ASP A 108 7.15 2.78 8.74
C ASP A 108 6.72 1.55 7.92
N HIS A 109 7.26 1.38 6.71
CA HIS A 109 6.99 0.20 5.88
C HIS A 109 7.50 -1.09 6.55
N ARG A 110 8.69 -1.05 7.18
CA ARG A 110 9.21 -2.21 7.92
C ARG A 110 8.34 -2.58 9.11
N VAL A 111 7.97 -1.56 9.90
CA VAL A 111 7.10 -1.76 11.08
C VAL A 111 5.74 -2.32 10.68
N VAL A 112 5.12 -1.78 9.63
CA VAL A 112 3.83 -2.27 9.10
C VAL A 112 3.96 -3.70 8.58
N TYR A 113 5.00 -4.01 7.82
CA TYR A 113 5.26 -5.36 7.32
C TYR A 113 5.38 -6.37 8.47
N GLU A 114 6.22 -6.10 9.47
CA GLU A 114 6.45 -6.99 10.61
C GLU A 114 5.19 -7.16 11.48
N ALA A 115 4.46 -6.08 11.75
CA ALA A 115 3.20 -6.13 12.48
C ALA A 115 2.15 -6.96 11.72
N ALA A 116 2.06 -6.79 10.39
CA ALA A 116 1.14 -7.56 9.57
C ALA A 116 1.49 -9.06 9.54
N LEU A 117 2.78 -9.42 9.42
CA LEU A 117 3.22 -10.81 9.51
C LEU A 117 2.78 -11.46 10.83
N THR A 118 2.90 -10.72 11.93
CA THR A 118 2.49 -11.20 13.25
C THR A 118 0.96 -11.34 13.35
N ALA A 119 0.21 -10.34 12.89
CA ALA A 119 -1.25 -10.33 12.97
C ALA A 119 -1.91 -11.44 12.13
N MET A 120 -1.29 -11.82 11.01
CA MET A 120 -1.81 -12.87 10.12
C MET A 120 -1.15 -14.24 10.30
N ARG A 121 -0.40 -14.45 11.40
CA ARG A 121 0.20 -15.75 11.70
C ARG A 121 -0.87 -16.86 11.76
N PRO A 122 -0.56 -18.11 11.38
CA PRO A 122 -1.50 -19.22 11.50
C PRO A 122 -1.82 -19.51 12.96
N HIS A 123 -3.05 -19.33 13.36
CA HIS A 123 -3.60 -19.79 14.65
C HIS A 123 -5.14 -19.85 14.57
N ASP A 124 -5.78 -20.42 15.56
CA ASP A 124 -7.21 -20.73 15.59
C ASP A 124 -8.09 -19.63 16.22
N ILE A 125 -7.50 -18.52 16.66
CA ILE A 125 -8.23 -17.43 17.34
C ILE A 125 -8.74 -16.40 16.33
N ASN A 126 -7.92 -16.03 15.31
CA ASN A 126 -8.24 -15.01 14.33
C ASN A 126 -8.63 -15.62 12.97
N PHE A 127 -9.29 -14.79 12.13
CA PHE A 127 -9.58 -15.18 10.76
C PHE A 127 -8.30 -15.52 10.00
N PHE A 128 -8.25 -16.71 9.40
CA PHE A 128 -7.11 -17.16 8.62
C PHE A 128 -7.19 -16.63 7.20
N VAL A 129 -6.34 -15.66 6.85
CA VAL A 129 -6.24 -15.12 5.49
C VAL A 129 -5.51 -16.11 4.60
N LYS A 130 -6.19 -16.65 3.59
CA LYS A 130 -5.64 -17.68 2.69
C LYS A 130 -4.64 -17.15 1.67
N LYS A 131 -4.78 -15.89 1.22
CA LYS A 131 -3.94 -15.29 0.19
C LYS A 131 -3.32 -14.01 0.70
N VAL A 132 -2.00 -13.99 0.80
CA VAL A 132 -1.23 -12.84 1.28
C VAL A 132 -0.18 -12.49 0.25
N LEU A 133 -0.20 -11.24 -0.17
CA LEU A 133 0.62 -10.67 -1.24
C LEU A 133 1.39 -9.45 -0.71
N VAL A 134 2.66 -9.36 -1.07
CA VAL A 134 3.49 -8.17 -0.81
C VAL A 134 3.51 -7.31 -2.06
N TYR A 135 3.17 -6.05 -1.91
CA TYR A 135 3.19 -5.11 -3.02
C TYR A 135 4.47 -4.28 -3.08
N GLU A 136 4.87 -3.96 -4.30
CA GLU A 136 6.07 -3.20 -4.60
C GLU A 136 5.90 -1.71 -4.27
N GLN A 137 6.99 -1.10 -3.82
CA GLN A 137 7.11 0.35 -3.73
C GLN A 137 8.17 0.85 -4.72
N ILE A 138 7.87 1.94 -5.38
CA ILE A 138 8.74 2.53 -6.42
C ILE A 138 10.17 2.78 -5.93
N GLN A 139 10.30 3.11 -4.66
CA GLN A 139 11.57 3.48 -4.04
C GLN A 139 12.44 2.27 -3.68
N ASP A 140 11.93 1.06 -3.83
CA ASP A 140 12.63 -0.15 -3.41
C ASP A 140 13.66 -0.65 -4.44
N LEU A 141 13.72 -0.05 -5.62
CA LEU A 141 14.65 -0.41 -6.67
C LEU A 141 16.14 -0.29 -6.27
N TRP A 142 16.48 0.42 -5.20
CA TRP A 142 17.85 0.58 -4.68
C TRP A 142 18.07 -0.02 -3.28
N ASN A 143 17.09 -0.73 -2.74
CA ASN A 143 17.01 -1.10 -1.33
C ASN A 143 17.46 -2.54 -1.04
N HIS A 144 18.50 -3.02 -1.68
CA HIS A 144 18.97 -4.41 -1.60
C HIS A 144 19.34 -4.90 -0.18
N ASN A 145 19.60 -3.99 0.76
CA ASN A 145 20.04 -4.36 2.11
C ASN A 145 18.89 -4.81 3.03
N TYR A 146 17.65 -4.47 2.72
CA TYR A 146 16.49 -4.82 3.56
C TYR A 146 15.67 -5.96 2.97
N HIS A 147 15.38 -5.91 1.69
CA HIS A 147 14.60 -6.90 0.99
C HIS A 147 14.87 -6.81 -0.51
N GLU A 148 15.12 -7.93 -1.15
CA GLU A 148 15.17 -8.02 -2.59
C GLU A 148 13.78 -8.42 -3.09
N PHE A 149 13.02 -7.47 -3.65
CA PHE A 149 11.68 -7.72 -4.15
C PHE A 149 11.70 -8.63 -5.36
N LYS A 150 11.05 -9.80 -5.26
CA LYS A 150 11.00 -10.85 -6.28
C LYS A 150 9.55 -11.18 -6.64
N PRO A 151 8.90 -10.40 -7.50
CA PRO A 151 7.50 -10.64 -7.86
C PRO A 151 7.34 -11.96 -8.59
N THR A 152 6.36 -12.75 -8.15
CA THR A 152 5.97 -14.04 -8.74
C THR A 152 4.50 -14.08 -9.16
N PHE A 153 3.74 -13.06 -8.78
CA PHE A 153 2.36 -12.87 -9.17
C PHE A 153 2.21 -11.49 -9.83
N PHE A 154 1.48 -11.42 -10.94
CA PHE A 154 1.32 -10.19 -11.72
C PHE A 154 -0.17 -9.96 -12.03
N ARG A 155 -0.57 -8.68 -12.00
CA ARG A 155 -1.89 -8.24 -12.43
C ARG A 155 -1.76 -7.22 -13.55
N LEU A 156 -2.57 -7.39 -14.59
CA LEU A 156 -2.77 -6.34 -15.59
C LEU A 156 -3.22 -5.06 -14.88
N VAL A 157 -2.66 -3.93 -15.27
CA VAL A 157 -3.05 -2.62 -14.74
C VAL A 157 -3.46 -1.68 -15.86
N ASP A 158 -4.58 -0.99 -15.68
CA ASP A 158 -4.93 0.17 -16.50
C ASP A 158 -4.02 1.32 -16.08
N ILE A 159 -2.95 1.52 -16.84
CA ILE A 159 -1.90 2.47 -16.49
C ILE A 159 -2.37 3.92 -16.59
N GLU A 160 -3.24 4.24 -17.52
CA GLU A 160 -3.76 5.60 -17.68
C GLU A 160 -4.68 5.94 -16.49
N GLN A 161 -5.56 5.02 -16.10
CA GLN A 161 -6.41 5.20 -14.93
C GLN A 161 -5.59 5.28 -13.63
N LYS A 162 -4.51 4.49 -13.50
CA LYS A 162 -3.58 4.56 -12.36
C LYS A 162 -2.93 5.95 -12.27
N ILE A 163 -2.39 6.44 -13.39
CA ILE A 163 -1.74 7.76 -13.46
C ILE A 163 -2.73 8.88 -13.13
N GLU A 164 -3.92 8.87 -13.73
CA GLU A 164 -4.97 9.85 -13.44
C GLU A 164 -5.35 9.85 -11.97
N SER A 165 -5.51 8.68 -11.36
CA SER A 165 -5.86 8.55 -9.93
C SER A 165 -4.74 9.05 -9.03
N TYR A 166 -3.48 8.71 -9.36
CA TYR A 166 -2.32 9.21 -8.61
C TYR A 166 -2.17 10.75 -8.73
N HIS A 167 -2.50 11.35 -9.87
CA HIS A 167 -2.45 12.79 -10.06
C HIS A 167 -3.51 13.56 -9.24
N LEU A 168 -4.52 12.90 -8.67
CA LEU A 168 -5.41 13.49 -7.66
C LEU A 168 -4.69 13.75 -6.34
N MET A 169 -3.63 12.99 -6.04
CA MET A 169 -2.74 13.17 -4.89
C MET A 169 -1.67 14.22 -5.19
N LYS A 170 -2.06 15.45 -5.49
CA LYS A 170 -1.16 16.53 -5.94
C LYS A 170 0.01 16.78 -5.01
N SER A 171 -0.21 16.65 -3.69
CA SER A 171 0.82 16.83 -2.68
C SER A 171 1.90 15.74 -2.73
N GLN A 172 1.64 14.60 -3.39
CA GLN A 172 2.54 13.45 -3.49
C GLN A 172 3.25 13.34 -4.82
N VAL A 173 2.75 14.02 -5.85
CA VAL A 173 3.41 14.05 -7.17
C VAL A 173 4.69 14.89 -7.08
N ARG A 174 5.81 14.27 -7.44
CA ARG A 174 7.16 14.89 -7.40
C ARG A 174 7.88 14.62 -8.71
N SER A 175 9.00 15.35 -8.96
CA SER A 175 9.77 15.23 -10.21
C SER A 175 10.21 13.80 -10.55
N PHE A 176 10.54 12.98 -9.53
CA PHE A 176 10.93 11.56 -9.71
C PHE A 176 9.85 10.55 -9.30
N ARG A 177 8.72 11.04 -8.79
CA ARG A 177 7.57 10.22 -8.42
C ARG A 177 6.34 10.82 -9.11
N ASN A 178 6.17 10.45 -10.37
CA ASN A 178 5.17 10.98 -11.29
C ASN A 178 4.63 9.90 -12.22
N GLY A 179 3.72 10.27 -13.12
CA GLY A 179 3.08 9.33 -14.05
C GLY A 179 4.07 8.59 -14.95
N ASN A 180 5.14 9.22 -15.42
CA ASN A 180 6.14 8.55 -16.28
C ASN A 180 6.84 7.43 -15.52
N MET A 181 7.17 7.64 -14.25
CA MET A 181 7.80 6.64 -13.43
C MET A 181 6.85 5.45 -13.17
N LEU A 182 5.57 5.70 -12.88
CA LEU A 182 4.55 4.66 -12.75
C LEU A 182 4.46 3.83 -14.04
N LYS A 183 4.42 4.49 -15.18
CA LYS A 183 4.35 3.83 -16.50
C LYS A 183 5.58 2.96 -16.78
N ASN A 184 6.78 3.47 -16.49
CA ASN A 184 8.02 2.74 -16.69
C ASN A 184 8.09 1.47 -15.82
N LEU A 185 7.71 1.57 -14.52
CA LEU A 185 7.69 0.41 -13.64
C LEU A 185 6.66 -0.63 -14.10
N ALA A 186 5.45 -0.19 -14.45
CA ALA A 186 4.40 -1.08 -14.96
C ALA A 186 4.79 -1.76 -16.28
N ALA A 187 5.53 -1.08 -17.16
CA ALA A 187 6.05 -1.67 -18.39
C ALA A 187 7.11 -2.75 -18.11
N ILE A 188 8.03 -2.52 -17.15
CA ILE A 188 9.01 -3.54 -16.72
C ILE A 188 8.28 -4.79 -16.19
N ARG A 189 7.27 -4.62 -15.35
CA ARG A 189 6.47 -5.72 -14.82
C ARG A 189 5.63 -6.39 -15.92
N GLY A 190 5.17 -5.61 -16.90
CA GLY A 190 4.49 -6.11 -18.11
C GLY A 190 5.36 -7.07 -18.91
N ILE A 191 6.62 -6.69 -19.19
CA ILE A 191 7.59 -7.54 -19.89
C ILE A 191 7.81 -8.86 -19.14
N GLN A 192 7.92 -8.81 -17.80
CA GLN A 192 8.12 -10.01 -16.97
C GLN A 192 6.92 -10.98 -17.00
N SER A 193 5.73 -10.49 -17.31
CA SER A 193 4.46 -11.24 -17.23
C SER A 193 3.77 -11.45 -18.59
N ASN A 194 4.39 -11.01 -19.69
CA ASN A 194 3.78 -11.00 -21.03
C ASN A 194 2.45 -10.21 -21.10
N LEU A 195 2.39 -9.09 -20.34
CA LEU A 195 1.30 -8.12 -20.36
C LEU A 195 1.83 -6.78 -20.85
N GLU A 196 0.95 -5.89 -21.30
CA GLU A 196 1.36 -4.54 -21.72
C GLU A 196 1.87 -3.73 -20.53
N TYR A 197 1.06 -3.67 -19.47
CA TYR A 197 1.41 -3.04 -18.20
C TYR A 197 0.94 -3.95 -17.07
N ALA A 198 1.76 -4.12 -16.04
CA ALA A 198 1.42 -4.94 -14.88
C ALA A 198 1.90 -4.33 -13.58
N GLU A 199 1.29 -4.73 -12.48
CA GLU A 199 1.81 -4.63 -11.12
C GLU A 199 2.32 -6.00 -10.69
N GLY A 200 3.47 -6.01 -9.99
CA GLY A 200 4.10 -7.20 -9.47
C GLY A 200 3.89 -7.36 -7.97
N PHE A 201 3.73 -8.61 -7.54
CA PHE A 201 3.53 -8.96 -6.14
C PHE A 201 4.37 -10.18 -5.77
N GLU A 202 4.91 -10.22 -4.55
CA GLU A 202 5.43 -11.45 -3.97
C GLU A 202 4.31 -12.22 -3.29
N VAL A 203 4.27 -13.52 -3.46
CA VAL A 203 3.30 -14.39 -2.79
C VAL A 203 3.91 -14.90 -1.48
N LEU A 204 3.40 -14.42 -0.34
CA LEU A 204 3.77 -14.94 0.98
C LEU A 204 2.96 -16.19 1.36
N ARG A 205 1.69 -16.22 0.98
CA ARG A 205 0.77 -17.31 1.26
C ARG A 205 -0.23 -17.44 0.13
N TRP A 206 -0.46 -18.68 -0.27
CA TRP A 206 -1.52 -18.99 -1.23
C TRP A 206 -2.10 -20.36 -0.88
N VAL A 207 -3.30 -20.38 -0.30
CA VAL A 207 -4.06 -21.59 0.06
C VAL A 207 -5.37 -21.55 -0.70
N GLU A 208 -5.69 -22.64 -1.39
CA GLU A 208 -6.94 -22.84 -2.15
C GLU A 208 -8.04 -23.42 -1.30
#